data_d78fc95789cf96677140c7f8808fe52b
#
_entry.id   d78fc95789cf96677140c7f8808fe52b
#
_cell.length_a   1.000
_cell.length_b   1.000
_cell.length_c   1.000
_cell.angle_alpha   90.00
_cell.angle_beta   90.00
_cell.angle_gamma   90.00
#
_symmetry.space_group_name_H-M   'P 1'
#
loop_
_entity.id
_entity.type
_entity.pdbx_description
1 polymer ?
#
loop_
_entity_poly.entity_id
_entity_poly.type
_entity_poly.pdbx_seq_one_letter_code
_entity_poly.pdbx_strand_id
1 'polypeptide(L)'
;MLGIKILGTGGYQPLKKVVNEDFTSIVETSDEWIRTRTGMSERFVSDGEPTWYMGTMAAKDAIAAAGISPEDIGVIIDTSVVF
;
A
#
# COMPACT_ATOMS: atom_id res chain seq x y z
N MET A 1 -23.34 23.74 4.29
CA MET A 1 -23.06 22.49 3.59
C MET A 1 -21.98 21.72 4.30
N LEU A 2 -22.20 20.43 4.46
CA LEU A 2 -21.19 19.56 5.02
C LEU A 2 -20.26 19.08 3.91
N GLY A 3 -18.98 19.15 4.14
CA GLY A 3 -17.98 18.69 3.20
C GLY A 3 -17.13 17.57 3.81
N ILE A 4 -16.21 17.07 3.01
CA ILE A 4 -15.24 16.07 3.44
C ILE A 4 -13.87 16.73 3.45
N LYS A 5 -13.13 16.49 4.51
CA LYS A 5 -11.76 16.99 4.65
C LYS A 5 -10.83 15.83 4.96
N ILE A 6 -9.74 15.76 4.23
CA ILE A 6 -8.69 14.78 4.51
C ILE A 6 -7.80 15.36 5.61
N LEU A 7 -7.77 14.68 6.77
CA LEU A 7 -6.99 15.12 7.92
C LEU A 7 -5.59 14.55 7.93
N GLY A 8 -5.37 13.39 7.31
CA GLY A 8 -4.06 12.77 7.25
C GLY A 8 -4.08 11.58 6.32
N THR A 9 -2.90 11.20 5.87
CA THR A 9 -2.71 10.03 5.01
C THR A 9 -1.60 9.18 5.59
N GLY A 10 -1.58 7.91 5.23
CA GLY A 10 -0.55 6.99 5.66
C GLY A 10 -0.40 5.84 4.70
N GLY A 11 0.74 5.19 4.78
CA GLY A 11 1.03 4.05 3.94
C GLY A 11 1.92 3.05 4.65
N TYR A 12 2.00 1.87 4.08
CA TYR A 12 2.92 0.83 4.52
C TYR A 12 3.56 0.20 3.32
N GLN A 13 4.88 0.06 3.36
CA GLN A 13 5.64 -0.56 2.29
C GLN A 13 6.23 -1.87 2.82
N PRO A 14 5.87 -3.02 2.23
CA PRO A 14 6.48 -4.29 2.60
C PRO A 14 7.98 -4.28 2.42
N LEU A 15 8.69 -5.15 3.11
CA LEU A 15 10.15 -5.15 3.12
C LEU A 15 10.77 -5.89 1.95
N LYS A 16 10.06 -6.82 1.33
CA LYS A 16 10.61 -7.62 0.23
C LYS A 16 10.58 -6.84 -1.07
N LYS A 17 11.77 -6.52 -1.58
CA LYS A 17 11.94 -5.81 -2.83
C LYS A 17 12.02 -6.79 -3.99
N VAL A 18 11.27 -6.52 -5.06
CA VAL A 18 11.26 -7.32 -6.28
C VAL A 18 11.60 -6.40 -7.45
N VAL A 19 12.64 -6.73 -8.18
CA VAL A 19 13.02 -5.99 -9.39
C VAL A 19 12.32 -6.59 -10.61
N ASN A 20 12.21 -5.81 -11.69
CA ASN A 20 11.49 -6.26 -12.88
C ASN A 20 12.04 -7.56 -13.47
N GLU A 21 13.34 -7.76 -13.41
CA GLU A 21 13.98 -8.98 -13.93
C GLU A 21 13.52 -10.24 -13.22
N ASP A 22 13.09 -10.15 -11.96
CA ASP A 22 12.59 -11.30 -11.22
C ASP A 22 11.33 -11.90 -11.85
N PHE A 23 10.60 -11.11 -12.63
CA PHE A 23 9.38 -11.56 -13.30
C PHE A 23 9.67 -12.30 -14.61
N THR A 24 10.86 -12.19 -15.15
CA THR A 24 11.22 -12.85 -16.41
C THR A 24 11.22 -14.37 -16.33
N SER A 25 11.39 -14.92 -15.13
CA SER A 25 11.33 -16.36 -14.89
C SER A 25 9.90 -16.88 -14.69
N ILE A 26 8.93 -15.98 -14.52
CA ILE A 26 7.53 -16.32 -14.22
C ILE A 26 6.65 -16.08 -15.45
N VAL A 27 6.83 -14.96 -16.11
CA VAL A 27 6.03 -14.56 -17.27
C VAL A 27 6.94 -14.03 -18.37
N GLU A 28 6.42 -14.03 -19.60
CA GLU A 28 7.16 -13.49 -20.75
C GLU A 28 7.13 -11.97 -20.71
N THR A 29 8.19 -11.37 -20.15
CA THR A 29 8.32 -9.93 -19.98
C THR A 29 9.78 -9.52 -19.90
N SER A 30 10.04 -8.23 -19.80
CA SER A 30 11.37 -7.67 -19.62
C SER A 30 11.31 -6.42 -18.76
N ASP A 31 12.43 -6.01 -18.17
CA ASP A 31 12.53 -4.78 -17.42
C ASP A 31 12.14 -3.57 -18.29
N GLU A 32 12.62 -3.54 -19.53
CA GLU A 32 12.29 -2.47 -20.46
C GLU A 32 10.78 -2.38 -20.72
N TRP A 33 10.12 -3.52 -20.94
CA TRP A 33 8.68 -3.55 -21.18
C TRP A 33 7.90 -3.05 -19.98
N ILE A 34 8.26 -3.50 -18.78
CA ILE A 34 7.58 -3.11 -17.54
C ILE A 34 7.79 -1.61 -17.27
N ARG A 35 9.02 -1.11 -17.38
CA ARG A 35 9.31 0.32 -17.18
C ARG A 35 8.58 1.19 -18.18
N THR A 36 8.56 0.78 -19.43
CA THR A 36 7.90 1.56 -20.48
C THR A 36 6.40 1.68 -20.23
N ARG A 37 5.78 0.61 -19.72
CA ARG A 37 4.33 0.56 -19.49
C ARG A 37 3.91 1.17 -18.16
N THR A 38 4.71 1.02 -17.13
CA THR A 38 4.32 1.40 -15.76
C THR A 38 5.21 2.46 -15.13
N GLY A 39 6.39 2.70 -15.68
CA GLY A 39 7.38 3.57 -15.04
C GLY A 39 8.09 2.94 -13.85
N MET A 40 7.76 1.70 -13.51
CA MET A 40 8.34 1.01 -12.35
C MET A 40 9.52 0.15 -12.73
N SER A 41 10.63 0.29 -11.99
CA SER A 41 11.80 -0.58 -12.12
C SER A 41 11.82 -1.66 -11.04
N GLU A 42 11.16 -1.42 -9.94
CA GLU A 42 11.09 -2.34 -8.80
C GLU A 42 9.79 -2.10 -8.04
N ARG A 43 9.44 -3.04 -7.20
CA ARG A 43 8.27 -2.94 -6.32
C ARG A 43 8.53 -3.71 -5.03
N PHE A 44 7.73 -3.41 -4.02
CA PHE A 44 7.77 -4.11 -2.75
C PHE A 44 6.54 -4.99 -2.62
N VAL A 45 6.76 -6.24 -2.21
CA VAL A 45 5.68 -7.21 -2.05
C VAL A 45 5.71 -7.77 -0.64
N SER A 46 4.56 -8.24 -0.18
CA SER A 46 4.45 -8.89 1.11
C SER A 46 5.28 -10.17 1.14
N ASP A 47 5.98 -10.40 2.25
CA ASP A 47 6.73 -11.62 2.50
C ASP A 47 6.30 -12.16 3.85
N GLY A 48 5.04 -12.61 3.91
CA GLY A 48 4.44 -13.11 5.14
C GLY A 48 3.56 -12.10 5.87
N GLU A 49 3.66 -10.81 5.58
CA GLU A 49 2.78 -9.83 6.21
C GLU A 49 1.36 -9.99 5.66
N PRO A 50 0.37 -10.26 6.51
CA PRO A 50 -1.01 -10.35 6.05
C PRO A 50 -1.58 -8.97 5.70
N THR A 51 -2.63 -8.95 4.90
CA THR A 51 -3.28 -7.72 4.46
C THR A 51 -3.74 -6.86 5.64
N TRP A 52 -4.31 -7.49 6.68
CA TRP A 52 -4.78 -6.75 7.86
C TRP A 52 -3.63 -6.05 8.60
N TYR A 53 -2.45 -6.68 8.62
CA TYR A 53 -1.28 -6.08 9.26
C TYR A 53 -0.82 -4.83 8.50
N MET A 54 -0.71 -4.94 7.19
CA MET A 54 -0.29 -3.82 6.35
C MET A 54 -1.30 -2.66 6.43
N GLY A 55 -2.59 -2.98 6.41
CA GLY A 55 -3.64 -1.98 6.58
C GLY A 55 -3.61 -1.30 7.94
N THR A 56 -3.35 -2.06 9.00
CA THR A 56 -3.24 -1.52 10.35
C THR A 56 -2.07 -0.56 10.47
N MET A 57 -0.92 -0.92 9.92
CA MET A 57 0.26 -0.06 9.97
C MET A 57 0.04 1.23 9.18
N ALA A 58 -0.58 1.14 8.01
CA ALA A 58 -0.93 2.32 7.22
C ALA A 58 -1.95 3.21 7.97
N ALA A 59 -2.93 2.62 8.62
CA ALA A 59 -3.92 3.36 9.40
C ALA A 59 -3.29 4.07 10.59
N LYS A 60 -2.36 3.42 11.30
CA LYS A 60 -1.64 4.05 12.40
C LYS A 60 -0.86 5.28 11.93
N ASP A 61 -0.23 5.17 10.78
CA ASP A 61 0.51 6.28 10.19
C ASP A 61 -0.42 7.44 9.85
N ALA A 62 -1.58 7.14 9.26
CA ALA A 62 -2.58 8.15 8.92
C ALA A 62 -3.16 8.84 10.17
N ILE A 63 -3.44 8.08 11.22
CA ILE A 63 -3.96 8.62 12.48
C ILE A 63 -2.93 9.55 13.12
N ALA A 64 -1.67 9.14 13.13
CA ALA A 64 -0.60 9.98 13.65
C ALA A 64 -0.45 11.27 12.85
N ALA A 65 -0.52 11.19 11.53
CA ALA A 65 -0.43 12.35 10.65
C ALA A 65 -1.63 13.30 10.86
N ALA A 66 -2.81 12.74 11.12
CA ALA A 66 -4.02 13.52 11.37
C ALA A 66 -4.05 14.18 12.75
N GLY A 67 -3.26 13.69 13.70
CA GLY A 67 -3.25 14.21 15.06
C GLY A 67 -4.51 13.88 15.85
N ILE A 68 -5.18 12.77 15.54
CA ILE A 68 -6.40 12.34 16.23
C ILE A 68 -6.14 11.05 17.01
N SER A 69 -7.09 10.68 17.84
CA SER A 69 -7.08 9.43 18.60
C SER A 69 -7.86 8.35 17.85
N PRO A 70 -7.50 7.06 18.00
CA PRO A 70 -8.29 5.98 17.43
C PRO A 70 -9.76 6.00 17.85
N GLU A 71 -10.07 6.48 19.04
CA GLU A 71 -11.46 6.61 19.53
C GLU A 71 -12.28 7.62 18.73
N ASP A 72 -11.63 8.51 17.98
CA ASP A 72 -12.32 9.49 17.14
C ASP A 72 -12.83 8.88 15.84
N ILE A 73 -12.47 7.63 15.55
CA ILE A 73 -12.87 6.94 14.33
C ILE A 73 -14.28 6.39 14.48
N GLY A 74 -15.19 6.85 13.63
CA GLY A 74 -16.57 6.36 13.64
C GLY A 74 -16.82 5.22 12.67
N VAL A 75 -16.13 5.21 11.54
CA VAL A 75 -16.33 4.21 10.48
C VAL A 75 -14.99 3.89 9.82
N ILE A 76 -14.78 2.62 9.48
CA ILE A 76 -13.65 2.16 8.70
C ILE A 76 -14.19 1.52 7.41
N ILE A 77 -13.67 1.97 6.27
CA ILE A 77 -14.01 1.39 4.97
C ILE A 77 -12.77 0.70 4.42
N ASP A 78 -12.87 -0.62 4.25
CA ASP A 78 -11.79 -1.45 3.71
C ASP A 78 -12.19 -1.90 2.30
N THR A 79 -11.38 -1.53 1.31
CA THR A 79 -11.63 -1.86 -0.10
C THR A 79 -10.75 -3.00 -0.60
N SER A 80 -10.06 -3.70 0.29
CA SER A 80 -9.21 -4.82 -0.12
C SER A 80 -10.05 -6.02 -0.56
N VAL A 81 -9.49 -6.83 -1.46
CA VAL A 81 -10.15 -8.04 -1.97
C VAL A 81 -10.01 -9.17 -0.96
N VAL A 82 -8.89 -9.22 -0.24
CA VAL A 82 -8.58 -10.23 0.79
C VAL A 82 -8.18 -9.50 2.06
N PHE A 83 -8.75 -9.90 3.18
CA PHE A 83 -8.44 -9.29 4.47
C PHE A 83 -8.20 -10.30 5.58
#